data_c2d7750e103f43c5657a2f0688e00699
#
_entry.id   c2d7750e103f43c5657a2f0688e00699
#
_cell.length_a   1.000
_cell.length_b   1.000
_cell.length_c   1.000
_cell.angle_alpha   90.00
_cell.angle_beta   90.00
_cell.angle_gamma   90.00
#
_symmetry.space_group_name_H-M   'P 1'
#
loop_
_entity.id
_entity.type
_entity.pdbx_description
1 polymer ?
#
loop_
_entity_poly.entity_id
_entity_poly.type
_entity_poly.pdbx_seq_one_letter_code
_entity_poly.pdbx_strand_id
1 'polypeptide(L)' 'MFEKIKKWYERGMWTKRMVGDAVKKGKITPAQYEEITGEEYVE' A
#
# COMPACT_ATOMS: atom_id res chain seq x y z
N MET A 1 -5.33 -2.35 9.67
CA MET A 1 -4.15 -1.67 9.07
C MET A 1 -4.34 -1.38 7.59
N PHE A 2 -4.83 -2.36 6.81
CA PHE A 2 -5.03 -2.20 5.37
C PHE A 2 -5.96 -1.01 5.03
N GLU A 3 -7.09 -0.92 5.72
CA GLU A 3 -8.06 0.13 5.39
C GLU A 3 -7.53 1.52 5.69
N LYS A 4 -6.73 1.65 6.75
CA LYS A 4 -6.13 2.93 7.10
C LYS A 4 -5.12 3.36 6.04
N ILE A 5 -4.29 2.42 5.61
CA ILE A 5 -3.27 2.70 4.59
C ILE A 5 -3.95 3.10 3.28
N LYS A 6 -5.02 2.38 2.91
CA LYS A 6 -5.77 2.70 1.70
C LYS A 6 -6.34 4.12 1.77
N LYS A 7 -6.93 4.49 2.90
CA LYS A 7 -7.47 5.84 3.08
C LYS A 7 -6.36 6.89 2.97
N TRP A 8 -5.25 6.65 3.61
CA TRP A 8 -4.14 7.60 3.59
C TRP A 8 -3.60 7.78 2.17
N TYR A 9 -3.51 6.69 1.43
CA TYR A 9 -3.04 6.77 0.05
C TYR A 9 -4.03 7.57 -0.81
N GLU A 10 -5.32 7.31 -0.65
CA GLU A 10 -6.34 8.00 -1.42
C GLU A 10 -6.37 9.49 -1.14
N ARG A 11 -6.00 9.88 0.08
CA ARG A 11 -5.95 11.28 0.48
C ARG A 11 -4.63 11.95 0.11
N GLY A 12 -3.72 11.21 -0.49
CA GLY A 12 -2.43 11.74 -0.86
C GLY A 12 -1.44 11.85 0.29
N MET A 13 -1.74 11.24 1.43
CA MET A 13 -0.84 11.25 2.58
C MET A 13 0.27 10.22 2.46
N TRP A 14 0.04 9.18 1.68
CA TRP A 14 1.03 8.11 1.46
C TRP A 14 1.35 8.01 -0.02
N THR A 15 2.61 7.69 -0.33
CA THR A 15 3.05 7.44 -1.70
C THR A 15 3.08 5.94 -1.94
N LYS A 16 3.20 5.56 -3.23
CA LYS A 16 3.34 4.14 -3.58
C LYS A 16 4.53 3.50 -2.88
N ARG A 17 5.62 4.26 -2.72
CA ARG A 17 6.81 3.76 -2.03
C ARG A 17 6.47 3.42 -0.58
N MET A 18 5.69 4.26 0.08
CA MET A 18 5.33 4.01 1.47
C MET A 18 4.44 2.79 1.59
N VAL A 19 3.51 2.61 0.65
CA VAL A 19 2.66 1.42 0.63
C VAL A 19 3.53 0.18 0.39
N GLY A 20 4.52 0.28 -0.50
CA GLY A 20 5.45 -0.81 -0.74
C GLY A 20 6.26 -1.17 0.48
N ASP A 21 6.66 -0.16 1.26
CA ASP A 21 7.35 -0.39 2.52
C ASP A 21 6.48 -1.20 3.49
N ALA A 22 5.19 -0.92 3.52
CA ALA A 22 4.26 -1.66 4.37
C ALA A 22 4.22 -3.13 3.98
N VAL A 23 4.32 -3.42 2.67
CA VAL A 23 4.40 -4.80 2.21
C VAL A 23 5.68 -5.45 2.72
N LYS A 24 6.80 -4.76 2.58
CA LYS A 24 8.09 -5.28 3.03
C LYS A 24 8.12 -5.55 4.52
N LYS A 25 7.43 -4.74 5.30
CA LYS A 25 7.37 -4.91 6.75
C LYS A 25 6.32 -5.90 7.20
N GLY A 26 5.58 -6.47 6.24
CA GLY A 26 4.57 -7.47 6.54
C GLY A 26 3.27 -6.91 7.11
N LYS A 27 3.05 -5.62 6.94
CA LYS A 27 1.82 -4.99 7.43
C LYS A 27 0.65 -5.20 6.47
N ILE A 28 0.94 -5.33 5.20
CA ILE A 28 -0.04 -5.66 4.18
C ILE A 28 0.59 -6.65 3.20
N THR A 29 -0.25 -7.27 2.37
CA THR A 29 0.23 -8.23 1.37
C THR A 29 0.41 -7.56 0.03
N PRO A 30 1.17 -8.17 -0.91
CA PRO A 30 1.28 -7.62 -2.26
C PRO A 30 -0.08 -7.47 -2.95
N ALA A 31 -1.02 -8.37 -2.69
CA ALA A 31 -2.36 -8.26 -3.25
C ALA A 31 -3.05 -7.01 -2.72
N GLN A 32 -2.84 -6.70 -1.46
CA GLN A 32 -3.41 -5.49 -0.86
C GLN A 32 -2.74 -4.23 -1.42
N TYR A 33 -1.46 -4.30 -1.71
CA TYR A 33 -0.76 -3.19 -2.36
C TYR A 33 -1.43 -2.87 -3.71
N GLU A 34 -1.69 -3.91 -4.50
CA GLU A 34 -2.34 -3.72 -5.80
C GLU A 34 -3.73 -3.12 -5.63
N GLU A 35 -4.46 -3.56 -4.62
CA GLU A 35 -5.79 -3.04 -4.37
C GLU A 35 -5.77 -1.57 -3.97
N ILE A 36 -4.74 -1.16 -3.25
CA ILE A 36 -4.60 0.22 -2.80
C ILE A 36 -4.14 1.13 -3.92
N THR A 37 -3.08 0.75 -4.63
CA THR A 37 -2.43 1.60 -5.61
C THR A 37 -2.94 1.40 -7.03
N GLY A 38 -3.58 0.27 -7.29
CA GLY A 38 -4.02 -0.09 -8.64
C GLY A 38 -2.90 -0.62 -9.51
N GLU A 39 -1.73 -0.88 -8.93
CA GLU A 39 -0.58 -1.40 -9.65
C GLU A 39 -0.04 -2.64 -8.95
N GLU A 40 0.46 -3.59 -9.75
CA GLU A 40 1.03 -4.80 -9.20
C GLU A 40 2.30 -4.48 -8.40
N TYR A 41 2.44 -5.14 -7.24
CA TYR A 41 3.63 -4.94 -6.42
C TYR A 41 4.83 -5.60 -7.07
N VAL A 42 5.88 -4.82 -7.28
CA VAL A 42 7.14 -5.30 -7.84
C VAL A 42 8.26 -4.94 -6.86
N GLU A 43 9.03 -5.96 -6.46
CA GLU A 43 10.15 -5.73 -5.56
C GLU A 43 11.26 -4.95 -6.22
#